data_408c94db3342e5d3039fd7d0b95d6f3b
#
_entry.id   408c94db3342e5d3039fd7d0b95d6f3b
#
_cell.length_a   1.000
_cell.length_b   1.000
_cell.length_c   1.000
_cell.angle_alpha   90.00
_cell.angle_beta   90.00
_cell.angle_gamma   90.00
#
_symmetry.space_group_name_H-M   'P 1'
#
loop_
_entity.id
_entity.type
_entity.pdbx_description
1 polymer ?
#
loop_
_entity_poly.entity_id
_entity_poly.type
_entity_poly.pdbx_seq_one_letter_code
_entity_poly.pdbx_strand_id
1 'polypeptide(L)'
;FRPKKSAHAYQAIWTPKGSPLICYSEQLCEQLQQHLGTDYTVVLGMRYGTPSIATALQQLKACEHITILPLYPQYSSAATGSSIEKVLQTLLPTTIFPSINVIRDFYSHPAFIYAQAELIKPHIQNHDYILFSYHGVPERHLLKGGCKTICENSCPSAAATSGCYRAQCFETTRLLAETLQLTAFSSAFQSRLGKTPWIRPYTDEI
;
A
#
# COMPACT_ATOMS: atom_id res chain seq x y z
N PHE A 1 -12.89 14.11 21.42
CA PHE A 1 -13.65 13.49 20.33
C PHE A 1 -12.79 13.44 19.07
N ARG A 2 -12.40 12.23 18.64
CA ARG A 2 -11.52 11.92 17.50
C ARG A 2 -11.93 12.57 16.16
N PRO A 3 -13.22 12.59 15.74
CA PRO A 3 -13.60 13.09 14.41
C PRO A 3 -13.17 14.53 14.15
N LYS A 4 -13.26 15.43 15.13
CA LYS A 4 -12.88 16.84 14.96
C LYS A 4 -11.38 17.06 14.75
N LYS A 5 -10.52 16.34 15.52
CA LYS A 5 -9.05 16.40 15.33
C LYS A 5 -8.63 15.85 13.96
N SER A 6 -9.21 14.72 13.55
CA SER A 6 -8.94 14.14 12.25
C SER A 6 -9.42 15.06 11.12
N ALA A 7 -10.62 15.62 11.22
CA ALA A 7 -11.15 16.57 10.23
C ALA A 7 -10.21 17.77 10.04
N HIS A 8 -9.72 18.37 11.14
CA HIS A 8 -8.79 19.48 11.08
C HIS A 8 -7.46 19.10 10.41
N ALA A 9 -6.89 17.91 10.73
CA ALA A 9 -5.68 17.43 10.11
C ALA A 9 -5.87 17.18 8.60
N TYR A 10 -7.02 16.64 8.20
CA TYR A 10 -7.34 16.47 6.78
C TYR A 10 -7.54 17.82 6.06
N GLN A 11 -8.16 18.81 6.72
CA GLN A 11 -8.32 20.16 6.15
C GLN A 11 -6.97 20.81 5.82
N ALA A 12 -5.93 20.57 6.62
CA ALA A 12 -4.60 21.14 6.42
C ALA A 12 -3.91 20.64 5.13
N ILE A 13 -4.27 19.46 4.66
CA ILE A 13 -3.70 18.85 3.43
C ILE A 13 -4.68 18.85 2.25
N TRP A 14 -5.90 19.39 2.45
CA TRP A 14 -6.93 19.41 1.42
C TRP A 14 -6.55 20.37 0.30
N THR A 15 -6.67 19.92 -0.94
CA THR A 15 -6.40 20.75 -2.11
C THR A 15 -7.70 21.39 -2.65
N PRO A 16 -7.62 22.42 -3.53
CA PRO A 16 -8.79 22.93 -4.23
C PRO A 16 -9.56 21.87 -5.03
N LYS A 17 -8.89 20.77 -5.41
CA LYS A 17 -9.48 19.63 -6.11
C LYS A 17 -10.02 18.53 -5.18
N GLY A 18 -9.88 18.69 -3.86
CA GLY A 18 -10.32 17.72 -2.86
C GLY A 18 -9.19 16.99 -2.14
N SER A 19 -9.45 15.76 -1.72
CA SER A 19 -8.47 14.91 -1.04
C SER A 19 -7.29 14.58 -1.97
N PRO A 20 -6.02 14.80 -1.54
CA PRO A 20 -4.85 14.38 -2.32
C PRO A 20 -4.89 12.90 -2.71
N LEU A 21 -5.35 12.04 -1.80
CA LEU A 21 -5.49 10.60 -2.08
C LEU A 21 -6.37 10.34 -3.29
N ILE A 22 -7.54 10.97 -3.37
CA ILE A 22 -8.46 10.80 -4.50
C ILE A 22 -7.85 11.40 -5.77
N CYS A 23 -7.37 12.64 -5.71
CA CYS A 23 -6.81 13.32 -6.87
C CYS A 23 -5.66 12.53 -7.51
N TYR A 24 -4.72 12.03 -6.71
CA TYR A 24 -3.60 11.23 -7.23
C TYR A 24 -4.03 9.85 -7.71
N SER A 25 -5.03 9.25 -7.07
CA SER A 25 -5.56 7.96 -7.52
C SER A 25 -6.29 8.08 -8.86
N GLU A 26 -7.07 9.16 -9.06
CA GLU A 26 -7.72 9.46 -10.32
C GLU A 26 -6.69 9.71 -11.45
N GLN A 27 -5.67 10.53 -11.17
CA GLN A 27 -4.58 10.80 -12.12
C GLN A 27 -3.85 9.51 -12.52
N LEU A 28 -3.54 8.64 -11.56
CA LEU A 28 -2.91 7.35 -11.84
C LEU A 28 -3.82 6.47 -12.71
N CYS A 29 -5.12 6.42 -12.41
CA CYS A 29 -6.10 5.68 -13.19
C CYS A 29 -6.16 6.18 -14.64
N GLU A 30 -6.21 7.50 -14.84
CA GLU A 30 -6.20 8.12 -16.17
C GLU A 30 -4.91 7.81 -16.94
N GLN A 31 -3.74 7.98 -16.32
CA GLN A 31 -2.46 7.68 -16.94
C GLN A 31 -2.32 6.20 -17.29
N LEU A 32 -2.77 5.31 -16.44
CA LEU A 32 -2.77 3.88 -16.70
C LEU A 32 -3.71 3.52 -17.86
N GLN A 33 -4.90 4.11 -17.90
CA GLN A 33 -5.84 3.95 -19.02
C GLN A 33 -5.22 4.40 -20.35
N GLN A 34 -4.56 5.56 -20.37
CA GLN A 34 -3.87 6.08 -21.56
C GLN A 34 -2.73 5.14 -22.01
N HIS A 35 -1.97 4.61 -21.06
CA HIS A 35 -0.85 3.71 -21.34
C HIS A 35 -1.31 2.33 -21.88
N LEU A 36 -2.40 1.79 -21.34
CA LEU A 36 -2.93 0.48 -21.73
C LEU A 36 -3.80 0.53 -23.01
N GLY A 37 -4.27 1.72 -23.41
CA GLY A 37 -5.10 1.89 -24.62
C GLY A 37 -6.54 1.41 -24.45
N THR A 38 -7.20 1.17 -25.59
CA THR A 38 -8.63 0.86 -25.65
C THR A 38 -9.00 -0.60 -25.36
N ASP A 39 -8.01 -1.49 -25.37
CA ASP A 39 -8.23 -2.92 -25.10
C ASP A 39 -8.47 -3.20 -23.60
N TYR A 40 -8.22 -2.21 -22.77
CA TYR A 40 -8.40 -2.27 -21.34
C TYR A 40 -9.36 -1.19 -20.83
N THR A 41 -10.08 -1.50 -19.76
CA THR A 41 -10.89 -0.53 -19.02
C THR A 41 -10.33 -0.42 -17.61
N VAL A 42 -9.78 0.75 -17.27
CA VAL A 42 -9.19 1.02 -15.95
C VAL A 42 -10.18 1.81 -15.10
N VAL A 43 -10.50 1.32 -13.92
CA VAL A 43 -11.44 1.97 -12.99
C VAL A 43 -10.85 2.07 -11.59
N LEU A 44 -11.15 3.16 -10.92
CA LEU A 44 -10.77 3.37 -9.52
C LEU A 44 -11.85 2.85 -8.58
N GLY A 45 -11.48 2.03 -7.61
CA GLY A 45 -12.37 1.56 -6.55
C GLY A 45 -11.76 1.75 -5.17
N MET A 46 -12.40 2.57 -4.33
CA MET A 46 -11.97 2.82 -2.97
C MET A 46 -12.54 1.80 -1.99
N ARG A 47 -11.71 1.30 -1.06
CA ARG A 47 -12.17 0.40 0.02
C ARG A 47 -13.17 1.10 0.95
N TYR A 48 -12.93 2.38 1.20
CA TYR A 48 -13.79 3.28 1.96
C TYR A 48 -13.99 4.57 1.18
N GLY A 49 -15.21 5.10 1.18
CA GLY A 49 -15.53 6.34 0.47
C GLY A 49 -15.95 6.12 -0.99
N THR A 50 -15.76 7.13 -1.82
CA THR A 50 -16.22 7.20 -3.21
C THR A 50 -15.04 7.53 -4.14
N PRO A 51 -14.97 6.91 -5.36
CA PRO A 51 -15.85 5.87 -5.88
C PRO A 51 -15.68 4.54 -5.13
N SER A 52 -16.77 3.82 -4.88
CA SER A 52 -16.68 2.55 -4.15
C SER A 52 -16.22 1.40 -5.04
N ILE A 53 -15.66 0.34 -4.45
CA ILE A 53 -15.34 -0.91 -5.15
C ILE A 53 -16.58 -1.44 -5.91
N ALA A 54 -17.74 -1.38 -5.28
CA ALA A 54 -18.98 -1.84 -5.91
C ALA A 54 -19.33 -1.00 -7.16
N THR A 55 -19.20 0.32 -7.09
CA THR A 55 -19.44 1.20 -8.24
C THR A 55 -18.42 0.97 -9.35
N ALA A 56 -17.15 0.75 -9.02
CA ALA A 56 -16.10 0.43 -9.99
C ALA A 56 -16.39 -0.91 -10.71
N LEU A 57 -16.77 -1.96 -9.97
CA LEU A 57 -17.08 -3.26 -10.54
C LEU A 57 -18.32 -3.24 -11.45
N GLN A 58 -19.30 -2.35 -11.20
CA GLN A 58 -20.43 -2.16 -12.12
C GLN A 58 -20.01 -1.67 -13.50
N GLN A 59 -18.93 -0.89 -13.59
CA GLN A 59 -18.39 -0.44 -14.89
C GLN A 59 -17.69 -1.58 -15.65
N LEU A 60 -17.24 -2.61 -14.94
CA LEU A 60 -16.55 -3.77 -15.49
C LEU A 60 -17.47 -5.00 -15.73
N LYS A 61 -18.78 -4.85 -15.59
CA LYS A 61 -19.73 -5.97 -15.66
C LYS A 61 -19.71 -6.76 -16.97
N ALA A 62 -19.22 -6.16 -18.07
CA ALA A 62 -19.09 -6.80 -19.37
C ALA A 62 -17.69 -7.43 -19.60
N CYS A 63 -16.75 -7.27 -18.65
CA CYS A 63 -15.41 -7.78 -18.76
C CYS A 63 -15.36 -9.26 -18.34
N GLU A 64 -14.78 -10.12 -19.16
CA GLU A 64 -14.56 -11.54 -18.85
C GLU A 64 -13.36 -11.73 -17.90
N HIS A 65 -12.41 -10.79 -17.93
CA HIS A 65 -11.19 -10.82 -17.12
C HIS A 65 -11.05 -9.53 -16.31
N ILE A 66 -10.83 -9.64 -15.02
CA ILE A 66 -10.62 -8.49 -14.13
C ILE A 66 -9.30 -8.68 -13.40
N THR A 67 -8.38 -7.72 -13.54
CA THR A 67 -7.17 -7.65 -12.72
C THR A 67 -7.37 -6.65 -11.60
N ILE A 68 -7.15 -7.10 -10.37
CA ILE A 68 -7.24 -6.30 -9.15
C ILE A 68 -5.84 -5.92 -8.71
N LEU A 69 -5.57 -4.61 -8.67
CA LEU A 69 -4.31 -4.04 -8.19
C LEU A 69 -4.57 -3.17 -6.96
N PRO A 70 -4.49 -3.73 -5.75
CA PRO A 70 -4.51 -2.93 -4.52
C PRO A 70 -3.23 -2.07 -4.45
N LEU A 71 -3.37 -0.76 -4.32
CA LEU A 71 -2.23 0.18 -4.32
C LEU A 71 -1.50 0.20 -2.97
N TYR A 72 -1.23 -0.99 -2.43
CA TYR A 72 -0.42 -1.23 -1.25
C TYR A 72 0.77 -2.10 -1.65
N PRO A 73 1.98 -1.54 -1.78
CA PRO A 73 3.13 -2.32 -2.26
C PRO A 73 3.42 -3.55 -1.40
N GLN A 74 3.31 -3.40 -0.07
CA GLN A 74 3.48 -4.47 0.90
C GLN A 74 2.12 -5.08 1.27
N TYR A 75 2.05 -6.39 1.33
CA TYR A 75 0.82 -7.08 1.73
C TYR A 75 0.51 -6.93 3.21
N SER A 76 -0.70 -6.49 3.51
CA SER A 76 -1.27 -6.64 4.84
C SER A 76 -2.72 -7.12 4.77
N SER A 77 -3.13 -7.95 5.73
CA SER A 77 -4.53 -8.43 5.78
C SER A 77 -5.53 -7.29 6.01
N ALA A 78 -5.10 -6.24 6.72
CA ALA A 78 -5.96 -5.10 7.05
C ALA A 78 -6.19 -4.15 5.84
N ALA A 79 -5.25 -4.06 4.91
CA ALA A 79 -5.34 -3.22 3.71
C ALA A 79 -5.61 -4.07 2.47
N THR A 80 -4.61 -4.76 1.96
CA THR A 80 -4.72 -5.59 0.75
C THR A 80 -5.77 -6.68 0.90
N GLY A 81 -5.71 -7.47 1.98
CA GLY A 81 -6.65 -8.56 2.24
C GLY A 81 -8.09 -8.07 2.33
N SER A 82 -8.32 -7.00 3.10
CA SER A 82 -9.65 -6.37 3.24
C SER A 82 -10.20 -5.82 1.92
N SER A 83 -9.33 -5.29 1.05
CA SER A 83 -9.76 -4.78 -0.27
C SER A 83 -10.14 -5.93 -1.20
N ILE A 84 -9.34 -7.00 -1.24
CA ILE A 84 -9.63 -8.21 -2.02
C ILE A 84 -10.93 -8.86 -1.53
N GLU A 85 -11.08 -9.01 -0.21
CA GLU A 85 -12.31 -9.55 0.39
C GLU A 85 -13.54 -8.77 -0.09
N LYS A 86 -13.49 -7.43 -0.07
CA LYS A 86 -14.59 -6.60 -0.52
C LYS A 86 -14.91 -6.78 -2.00
N VAL A 87 -13.90 -6.92 -2.86
CA VAL A 87 -14.10 -7.22 -4.28
C VAL A 87 -14.81 -8.56 -4.45
N LEU A 88 -14.31 -9.62 -3.80
CA LEU A 88 -14.88 -10.95 -3.89
C LEU A 88 -16.33 -10.98 -3.36
N GLN A 89 -16.59 -10.36 -2.21
CA GLN A 89 -17.97 -10.25 -1.66
C GLN A 89 -18.92 -9.54 -2.62
N THR A 90 -18.42 -8.59 -3.41
CA THR A 90 -19.24 -7.85 -4.38
C THR A 90 -19.49 -8.68 -5.65
N LEU A 91 -18.53 -9.51 -6.06
CA LEU A 91 -18.63 -10.35 -7.27
C LEU A 91 -19.37 -11.69 -7.03
N LEU A 92 -19.27 -12.27 -5.83
CA LEU A 92 -19.88 -13.59 -5.54
C LEU A 92 -21.37 -13.71 -5.90
N PRO A 93 -22.22 -12.65 -5.72
CA PRO A 93 -23.64 -12.73 -6.11
C PRO A 93 -23.89 -12.63 -7.62
N THR A 94 -22.87 -12.40 -8.46
CA THR A 94 -23.08 -12.24 -9.91
C THR A 94 -23.39 -13.58 -10.57
N THR A 95 -24.30 -13.59 -11.54
CA THR A 95 -24.67 -14.80 -12.28
C THR A 95 -23.54 -15.32 -13.17
N ILE A 96 -22.76 -14.39 -13.75
CA ILE A 96 -21.57 -14.71 -14.56
C ILE A 96 -20.37 -14.17 -13.81
N PHE A 97 -19.50 -15.08 -13.35
CA PHE A 97 -18.33 -14.74 -12.57
C PHE A 97 -17.12 -14.54 -13.51
N PRO A 98 -16.45 -13.38 -13.48
CA PRO A 98 -15.29 -13.14 -14.34
C PRO A 98 -14.06 -13.92 -13.87
N SER A 99 -13.11 -14.14 -14.78
CA SER A 99 -11.76 -14.56 -14.38
C SER A 99 -11.09 -13.44 -13.59
N ILE A 100 -10.54 -13.76 -12.41
CA ILE A 100 -9.91 -12.77 -11.54
C ILE A 100 -8.41 -13.03 -11.43
N ASN A 101 -7.62 -12.00 -11.72
CA ASN A 101 -6.22 -11.94 -11.38
C ASN A 101 -6.01 -10.92 -10.26
N VAL A 102 -5.20 -11.26 -9.25
CA VAL A 102 -4.90 -10.38 -8.11
C VAL A 102 -3.40 -10.16 -8.01
N ILE A 103 -2.97 -8.92 -8.13
CA ILE A 103 -1.61 -8.50 -7.80
C ILE A 103 -1.57 -8.24 -6.29
N ARG A 104 -1.18 -9.26 -5.52
CA ARG A 104 -1.24 -9.23 -4.06
C ARG A 104 -0.29 -8.22 -3.44
N ASP A 105 0.92 -8.13 -3.99
CA ASP A 105 1.98 -7.22 -3.55
C ASP A 105 2.96 -6.93 -4.70
N PHE A 106 3.71 -5.85 -4.59
CA PHE A 106 4.74 -5.46 -5.55
C PHE A 106 5.91 -4.74 -4.86
N TYR A 107 6.10 -4.99 -3.56
CA TYR A 107 7.08 -4.37 -2.67
C TYR A 107 8.53 -4.41 -3.17
N SER A 108 8.87 -5.41 -3.96
CA SER A 108 10.22 -5.64 -4.53
C SER A 108 10.25 -5.58 -6.05
N HIS A 109 9.14 -5.20 -6.70
CA HIS A 109 9.11 -5.14 -8.16
C HIS A 109 10.11 -4.09 -8.68
N PRO A 110 11.02 -4.45 -9.62
CA PRO A 110 12.09 -3.54 -10.05
C PRO A 110 11.60 -2.18 -10.55
N ALA A 111 10.51 -2.14 -11.34
CA ALA A 111 9.96 -0.89 -11.83
C ALA A 111 9.39 0.00 -10.70
N PHE A 112 8.79 -0.61 -9.66
CA PHE A 112 8.34 0.11 -8.48
C PHE A 112 9.52 0.70 -7.69
N ILE A 113 10.56 -0.09 -7.44
CA ILE A 113 11.77 0.37 -6.74
C ILE A 113 12.45 1.50 -7.51
N TYR A 114 12.60 1.34 -8.82
CA TYR A 114 13.19 2.36 -9.68
C TYR A 114 12.38 3.67 -9.65
N ALA A 115 11.05 3.60 -9.82
CA ALA A 115 10.19 4.78 -9.79
C ALA A 115 10.25 5.50 -8.43
N GLN A 116 10.25 4.75 -7.32
CA GLN A 116 10.41 5.34 -5.99
C GLN A 116 11.79 5.97 -5.79
N ALA A 117 12.86 5.31 -6.26
CA ALA A 117 14.21 5.84 -6.18
C ALA A 117 14.34 7.16 -6.96
N GLU A 118 13.79 7.26 -8.16
CA GLU A 118 13.82 8.51 -8.95
C GLU A 118 13.04 9.65 -8.27
N LEU A 119 11.95 9.36 -7.58
CA LEU A 119 11.22 10.35 -6.79
C LEU A 119 11.99 10.80 -5.54
N ILE A 120 12.73 9.91 -4.89
CA ILE A 120 13.50 10.21 -3.67
C ILE A 120 14.80 10.95 -3.99
N LYS A 121 15.48 10.59 -5.08
CA LYS A 121 16.81 11.07 -5.45
C LYS A 121 17.03 12.60 -5.39
N PRO A 122 16.08 13.47 -5.86
CA PRO A 122 16.26 14.92 -5.75
C PRO A 122 16.27 15.45 -4.31
N HIS A 123 15.73 14.68 -3.36
CA HIS A 123 15.50 15.14 -1.99
C HIS A 123 16.57 14.69 -0.99
N ILE A 124 17.50 13.80 -1.41
CA ILE A 124 18.50 13.23 -0.49
C ILE A 124 19.89 13.88 -0.57
N GLN A 125 20.14 14.78 -1.53
CA GLN A 125 21.48 15.30 -1.85
C GLN A 125 22.19 16.03 -0.69
N ASN A 126 21.46 16.53 0.30
CA ASN A 126 21.99 17.30 1.43
C ASN A 126 21.57 16.69 2.78
N HIS A 127 21.33 15.39 2.83
CA HIS A 127 20.91 14.70 4.04
C HIS A 127 21.90 13.59 4.41
N ASP A 128 22.32 13.58 5.66
CA ASP A 128 23.26 12.60 6.18
C ASP A 128 22.59 11.27 6.53
N TYR A 129 21.26 11.27 6.66
CA TYR A 129 20.50 10.10 7.10
C TYR A 129 19.11 10.06 6.50
N ILE A 130 18.68 8.88 6.06
CA ILE A 130 17.36 8.66 5.46
C ILE A 130 16.54 7.69 6.31
N LEU A 131 15.39 8.14 6.79
CA LEU A 131 14.43 7.34 7.55
C LEU A 131 13.25 6.93 6.65
N PHE A 132 13.14 5.63 6.40
CA PHE A 132 11.98 5.05 5.70
C PHE A 132 10.88 4.74 6.71
N SER A 133 9.84 5.57 6.73
CA SER A 133 8.72 5.44 7.67
C SER A 133 7.50 4.79 7.02
N TYR A 134 7.17 3.59 7.46
CA TYR A 134 6.01 2.82 7.00
C TYR A 134 4.85 2.93 8.00
N HIS A 135 3.63 2.67 7.55
CA HIS A 135 2.52 2.53 8.47
C HIS A 135 2.69 1.25 9.30
N GLY A 136 2.62 1.36 10.61
CA GLY A 136 2.69 0.20 11.50
C GLY A 136 1.44 -0.68 11.41
N VAL A 137 1.56 -1.92 11.86
CA VAL A 137 0.43 -2.83 12.08
C VAL A 137 0.55 -3.45 13.47
N PRO A 138 -0.56 -3.83 14.12
CA PRO A 138 -0.50 -4.58 15.36
C PRO A 138 0.26 -5.90 15.20
N GLU A 139 1.12 -6.25 16.16
CA GLU A 139 1.93 -7.49 16.13
C GLU A 139 1.10 -8.74 15.90
N ARG A 140 -0.12 -8.77 16.46
CA ARG A 140 -1.09 -9.87 16.24
C ARG A 140 -1.40 -10.16 14.78
N HIS A 141 -1.24 -9.17 13.87
CA HIS A 141 -1.46 -9.40 12.44
C HIS A 141 -0.33 -10.25 11.84
N LEU A 142 0.90 -10.05 12.28
CA LEU A 142 2.05 -10.88 11.88
C LEU A 142 1.93 -12.31 12.43
N LEU A 143 1.57 -12.43 13.71
CA LEU A 143 1.39 -13.73 14.36
C LEU A 143 0.28 -14.55 13.66
N LYS A 144 -0.85 -13.93 13.33
CA LYS A 144 -1.92 -14.54 12.55
C LYS A 144 -1.51 -14.89 11.12
N GLY A 145 -0.56 -14.16 10.55
CA GLY A 145 0.02 -14.41 9.25
C GLY A 145 1.07 -15.52 9.22
N GLY A 146 1.29 -16.23 10.34
CA GLY A 146 2.20 -17.37 10.45
C GLY A 146 3.58 -17.03 11.03
N CYS A 147 3.83 -15.78 11.43
CA CYS A 147 5.04 -15.44 12.15
C CYS A 147 5.00 -16.06 13.56
N LYS A 148 6.02 -16.87 13.93
CA LYS A 148 6.06 -17.53 15.24
C LYS A 148 6.43 -16.57 16.36
N THR A 149 7.37 -15.66 16.08
CA THR A 149 7.87 -14.63 17.01
C THR A 149 8.09 -13.33 16.24
N ILE A 150 7.88 -12.20 16.88
CA ILE A 150 8.20 -10.90 16.29
C ILE A 150 9.72 -10.71 16.31
N CYS A 151 10.30 -10.47 15.15
CA CYS A 151 11.74 -10.22 15.01
C CYS A 151 12.09 -8.85 15.64
N GLU A 152 13.20 -8.78 16.39
CA GLU A 152 13.61 -7.56 17.08
C GLU A 152 14.19 -6.52 16.12
N ASN A 153 15.23 -6.87 15.38
CA ASN A 153 16.00 -5.91 14.57
C ASN A 153 15.68 -5.98 13.06
N SER A 154 15.71 -7.18 12.50
CA SER A 154 15.45 -7.42 11.07
C SER A 154 14.64 -8.69 10.88
N CYS A 155 13.93 -8.80 9.78
CA CYS A 155 13.27 -10.04 9.39
C CYS A 155 14.16 -10.82 8.41
N PRO A 156 14.16 -12.17 8.45
CA PRO A 156 14.78 -12.97 7.39
C PRO A 156 14.21 -12.62 6.02
N SER A 157 15.04 -12.53 4.99
CA SER A 157 14.58 -12.20 3.61
C SER A 157 13.49 -13.15 3.12
N ALA A 158 13.56 -14.43 3.46
CA ALA A 158 12.54 -15.43 3.15
C ALA A 158 11.16 -15.12 3.74
N ALA A 159 11.09 -14.33 4.83
CA ALA A 159 9.83 -13.95 5.43
C ALA A 159 9.05 -12.92 4.57
N ALA A 160 9.73 -12.14 3.72
CA ALA A 160 9.08 -11.21 2.79
C ALA A 160 8.29 -11.98 1.73
N THR A 161 8.87 -13.01 1.14
CA THR A 161 8.23 -13.86 0.13
C THR A 161 7.06 -14.65 0.70
N SER A 162 7.10 -15.01 1.98
CA SER A 162 5.99 -15.68 2.68
C SER A 162 4.83 -14.75 3.06
N GLY A 163 4.96 -13.43 2.79
CA GLY A 163 3.90 -12.45 3.02
C GLY A 163 3.94 -11.73 4.38
N CYS A 164 5.08 -11.77 5.08
CA CYS A 164 5.27 -10.98 6.28
C CYS A 164 5.38 -9.49 5.93
N TYR A 165 4.40 -8.69 6.34
CA TYR A 165 4.34 -7.25 6.07
C TYR A 165 5.63 -6.51 6.49
N ARG A 166 6.10 -6.76 7.73
CA ARG A 166 7.31 -6.13 8.26
C ARG A 166 8.54 -6.47 7.41
N ALA A 167 8.68 -7.74 7.05
CA ALA A 167 9.78 -8.19 6.18
C ALA A 167 9.72 -7.54 4.80
N GLN A 168 8.53 -7.38 4.21
CA GLN A 168 8.36 -6.69 2.93
C GLN A 168 8.73 -5.21 3.02
N CYS A 169 8.42 -4.52 4.12
CA CYS A 169 8.86 -3.14 4.34
C CYS A 169 10.39 -3.05 4.41
N PHE A 170 11.05 -3.93 5.16
CA PHE A 170 12.51 -3.96 5.23
C PHE A 170 13.16 -4.28 3.88
N GLU A 171 12.56 -5.18 3.12
CA GLU A 171 13.06 -5.52 1.77
C GLU A 171 12.91 -4.35 0.80
N THR A 172 11.78 -3.63 0.82
CA THR A 172 11.62 -2.38 0.05
C THR A 172 12.70 -1.36 0.42
N THR A 173 12.95 -1.15 1.72
CA THR A 173 14.02 -0.25 2.18
C THR A 173 15.38 -0.69 1.69
N ARG A 174 15.71 -1.97 1.81
CA ARG A 174 16.99 -2.52 1.35
C ARG A 174 17.22 -2.26 -0.13
N LEU A 175 16.23 -2.55 -0.96
CA LEU A 175 16.30 -2.35 -2.41
C LEU A 175 16.40 -0.87 -2.80
N LEU A 176 15.66 0.01 -2.12
CA LEU A 176 15.76 1.46 -2.32
C LEU A 176 17.13 1.99 -1.89
N ALA A 177 17.63 1.57 -0.72
CA ALA A 177 18.93 1.98 -0.22
C ALA A 177 20.06 1.54 -1.15
N GLU A 178 19.99 0.32 -1.68
CA GLU A 178 20.94 -0.21 -2.67
C GLU A 178 20.87 0.60 -3.98
N THR A 179 19.67 0.85 -4.51
CA THR A 179 19.47 1.62 -5.74
C THR A 179 19.95 3.08 -5.61
N LEU A 180 19.75 3.70 -4.44
CA LEU A 180 20.14 5.06 -4.12
C LEU A 180 21.56 5.19 -3.56
N GLN A 181 22.25 4.07 -3.34
CA GLN A 181 23.59 3.98 -2.74
C GLN A 181 23.68 4.66 -1.37
N LEU A 182 22.63 4.48 -0.53
CA LEU A 182 22.60 5.07 0.81
C LEU A 182 23.52 4.35 1.76
N THR A 183 24.30 5.12 2.52
CA THR A 183 25.23 4.61 3.55
C THR A 183 24.66 4.69 4.96
N ALA A 184 23.71 5.60 5.20
CA ALA A 184 23.09 5.81 6.51
C ALA A 184 21.55 5.88 6.36
N PHE A 185 20.88 4.83 6.77
CA PHE A 185 19.42 4.74 6.68
C PHE A 185 18.85 3.76 7.72
N SER A 186 17.56 3.87 7.98
CA SER A 186 16.80 2.87 8.73
C SER A 186 15.33 2.80 8.29
N SER A 187 14.64 1.75 8.75
CA SER A 187 13.19 1.60 8.62
C SER A 187 12.52 1.78 9.96
N ALA A 188 11.39 2.47 9.97
CA ALA A 188 10.54 2.64 11.15
C ALA A 188 9.06 2.53 10.81
N PHE A 189 8.23 2.45 11.84
CA PHE A 189 6.79 2.28 11.73
C PHE A 189 6.06 3.38 12.50
N GLN A 190 5.12 4.03 11.82
CA GLN A 190 4.30 5.12 12.37
C GLN A 190 2.85 4.71 12.64
N SER A 191 2.08 5.62 13.21
CA SER A 191 0.61 5.53 13.32
C SER A 191 0.11 4.47 14.27
N ARG A 192 0.91 4.10 15.29
CA ARG A 192 0.45 3.20 16.36
C ARG A 192 -0.79 3.74 17.07
N LEU A 193 -1.71 2.85 17.41
CA LEU A 193 -2.99 3.20 17.98
C LEU A 193 -3.39 2.31 19.16
N GLY A 194 -3.86 2.94 20.23
CA GLY A 194 -4.36 2.24 21.41
C GLY A 194 -3.25 1.59 22.24
N LYS A 195 -3.62 0.55 23.03
CA LYS A 195 -2.71 -0.11 23.98
C LYS A 195 -2.14 -1.43 23.49
N THR A 196 -2.57 -1.92 22.31
CA THR A 196 -2.03 -3.17 21.77
C THR A 196 -0.63 -2.96 21.23
N PRO A 197 0.28 -3.95 21.34
CA PRO A 197 1.61 -3.87 20.76
C PRO A 197 1.55 -3.73 19.22
N TRP A 198 2.36 -2.83 18.71
CA TRP A 198 2.56 -2.61 17.26
C TRP A 198 3.99 -2.93 16.88
N ILE A 199 4.21 -3.24 15.61
CA ILE A 199 5.55 -3.56 15.10
C ILE A 199 6.51 -2.39 15.27
N ARG A 200 7.76 -2.72 15.59
CA ARG A 200 8.85 -1.79 15.86
C ARG A 200 9.92 -1.82 14.76
N PRO A 201 10.87 -0.83 14.73
CA PRO A 201 10.97 0.34 15.63
C PRO A 201 9.92 1.41 15.31
N TYR A 202 9.56 2.25 16.29
CA TYR A 202 8.62 3.34 16.05
C TYR A 202 9.32 4.58 15.52
N THR A 203 8.67 5.29 14.58
CA THR A 203 9.24 6.48 13.93
C THR A 203 9.53 7.63 14.93
N ASP A 204 8.75 7.71 16.00
CA ASP A 204 8.90 8.73 17.05
C ASP A 204 9.94 8.35 18.14
N GLU A 205 10.61 7.22 18.01
CA GLU A 205 11.67 6.74 18.91
C GLU A 205 13.07 6.75 18.25
N ILE A 206 13.18 7.09 16.96
CA ILE A 206 14.42 7.23 16.20
C ILE A 206 14.80 8.70 16.06
#